data_b6941ee6c98425b1c23833cb353cd8ad
#
_entry.id   b6941ee6c98425b1c23833cb353cd8ad
#
_cell.length_a   1.000
_cell.length_b   1.000
_cell.length_c   1.000
_cell.angle_alpha   90.00
_cell.angle_beta   90.00
_cell.angle_gamma   90.00
#
_symmetry.space_group_name_H-M   'P 1'
#
loop_
_entity.id
_entity.type
_entity.pdbx_description
1 polymer ?
#
loop_
_entity_poly.entity_id
_entity_poly.type
_entity_poly.pdbx_seq_one_letter_code
_entity_poly.pdbx_strand_id
1 'polypeptide(L)'
;TPIKSSAASDVYKRQYLKYGFVPYGEKSHHNVFGTTYEGPTSNTLEYAFDDWNAAQFAKALGYEEDYDYFTRRAYNYKNVFDSETKYVRPKYSDGTWMPDFEPINKDEHSTSWSWLGSGFVEGNSWQYTWMVPHDMNELVKMIGREEFNRRLNEGFEISSEYSFSPPGDRFSAAYVNHGNQPCMQAAFLFNYSGKPWFCLLYTSPSPRDTER
;
A
#
# COMPACT_ATOMS: atom_id res chain seq x y z
N THR A 1 -17.20 28.92 6.92
CA THR A 1 -15.72 29.02 6.88
C THR A 1 -15.22 27.76 6.21
N PRO A 2 -14.53 27.81 5.03
CA PRO A 2 -13.99 26.60 4.44
C PRO A 2 -12.97 26.02 5.42
N ILE A 3 -13.14 24.74 5.75
CA ILE A 3 -12.13 23.98 6.47
C ILE A 3 -10.90 24.01 5.57
N LYS A 4 -9.86 24.68 6.01
CA LYS A 4 -8.57 24.61 5.32
C LYS A 4 -8.09 23.17 5.46
N SER A 5 -8.30 22.37 4.44
CA SER A 5 -7.59 21.09 4.33
C SER A 5 -6.11 21.40 4.45
N SER A 6 -5.34 20.51 5.09
CA SER A 6 -3.91 20.76 5.26
C SER A 6 -3.29 21.02 3.89
N ALA A 7 -2.44 22.02 3.76
CA ALA A 7 -1.84 22.41 2.47
C ALA A 7 -1.09 21.23 1.78
N ALA A 8 -0.60 20.27 2.56
CA ALA A 8 0.04 19.05 2.05
C ALA A 8 -0.96 18.13 1.32
N SER A 9 -2.16 17.95 1.86
CA SER A 9 -3.22 17.16 1.20
C SER A 9 -3.61 17.76 -0.16
N ASP A 10 -3.70 19.10 -0.24
CA ASP A 10 -4.03 19.78 -1.49
C ASP A 10 -2.91 19.64 -2.55
N VAL A 11 -1.64 19.65 -2.14
CA VAL A 11 -0.50 19.47 -3.05
C VAL A 11 -0.50 18.06 -3.63
N TYR A 12 -0.60 17.02 -2.81
CA TYR A 12 -0.63 15.64 -3.28
C TYR A 12 -1.85 15.35 -4.15
N LYS A 13 -3.01 15.88 -3.81
CA LYS A 13 -4.20 15.74 -4.63
C LYS A 13 -4.03 16.38 -6.02
N ARG A 14 -3.44 17.58 -6.10
CA ARG A 14 -3.16 18.22 -7.39
C ARG A 14 -2.16 17.44 -8.22
N GLN A 15 -1.12 16.91 -7.58
CA GLN A 15 -0.13 16.05 -8.25
C GLN A 15 -0.76 14.78 -8.78
N TYR A 16 -1.57 14.10 -7.96
CA TYR A 16 -2.31 12.92 -8.36
C TYR A 16 -3.24 13.18 -9.55
N LEU A 17 -3.97 14.30 -9.55
CA LEU A 17 -4.84 14.70 -10.66
C LEU A 17 -4.04 15.01 -11.95
N LYS A 18 -2.85 15.57 -11.80
CA LYS A 18 -2.01 15.97 -12.94
C LYS A 18 -1.28 14.80 -13.57
N TYR A 19 -0.67 13.94 -12.76
CA TYR A 19 0.23 12.87 -13.23
C TYR A 19 -0.43 11.48 -13.23
N GLY A 20 -1.59 11.32 -12.60
CA GLY A 20 -2.18 10.01 -12.33
C GLY A 20 -1.49 9.25 -11.18
N PHE A 21 -0.58 9.91 -10.47
CA PHE A 21 0.09 9.44 -9.26
C PHE A 21 0.70 10.62 -8.50
N VAL A 22 1.12 10.40 -7.26
CA VAL A 22 1.87 11.39 -6.48
C VAL A 22 3.36 11.15 -6.70
N PRO A 23 4.11 12.07 -7.33
CA PRO A 23 5.52 11.89 -7.60
C PRO A 23 6.38 11.90 -6.34
N TYR A 24 7.41 11.05 -6.33
CA TYR A 24 8.44 11.02 -5.29
C TYR A 24 9.42 12.19 -5.48
N GLY A 25 9.98 12.71 -4.38
CA GLY A 25 11.02 13.73 -4.39
C GLY A 25 10.54 15.17 -4.65
N GLU A 26 9.25 15.38 -4.93
CA GLU A 26 8.69 16.73 -4.96
C GLU A 26 8.37 17.19 -3.54
N LYS A 27 8.69 18.46 -3.24
CA LYS A 27 8.48 19.03 -1.89
C LYS A 27 7.01 18.97 -1.51
N SER A 28 6.70 18.17 -0.51
CA SER A 28 5.47 18.30 0.25
C SER A 28 5.58 19.49 1.20
N HIS A 29 4.50 20.20 1.43
CA HIS A 29 4.46 21.18 2.50
C HIS A 29 4.45 20.45 3.85
N HIS A 30 5.14 21.03 4.85
CA HIS A 30 5.11 20.56 6.23
C HIS A 30 3.66 20.42 6.70
N ASN A 31 3.35 19.31 7.33
CA ASN A 31 2.08 19.16 8.03
C ASN A 31 2.05 20.03 9.29
N VAL A 32 0.90 20.04 9.98
CA VAL A 32 0.63 20.83 11.19
C VAL A 32 1.65 20.56 12.32
N PHE A 33 2.35 19.43 12.26
CA PHE A 33 3.33 18.98 13.26
C PHE A 33 4.79 19.24 12.84
N GLY A 34 5.02 19.93 11.71
CA GLY A 34 6.37 20.22 11.21
C GLY A 34 7.13 19.01 10.69
N THR A 35 6.47 17.87 10.52
CA THR A 35 7.06 16.65 9.95
C THR A 35 6.66 16.54 8.47
N THR A 36 7.60 16.16 7.62
CA THR A 36 7.33 15.80 6.23
C THR A 36 6.89 14.34 6.20
N TYR A 37 5.60 14.08 6.12
CA TYR A 37 5.11 12.73 5.83
C TYR A 37 5.22 12.51 4.31
N GLU A 38 6.34 11.97 3.90
CA GLU A 38 6.59 11.69 2.49
C GLU A 38 6.18 10.26 2.14
N GLY A 39 4.89 10.07 1.90
CA GLY A 39 4.34 8.79 1.46
C GLY A 39 3.68 8.88 0.08
N PRO A 40 4.33 9.45 -0.95
CA PRO A 40 3.66 9.68 -2.24
C PRO A 40 3.14 8.41 -2.89
N THR A 41 3.88 7.30 -2.79
CA THR A 41 3.45 6.03 -3.37
C THR A 41 2.26 5.46 -2.60
N SER A 42 2.30 5.43 -1.27
CA SER A 42 1.15 5.00 -0.45
C SER A 42 -0.07 5.87 -0.68
N ASN A 43 0.09 7.22 -0.74
CA ASN A 43 -1.03 8.11 -1.06
C ASN A 43 -1.63 7.86 -2.45
N THR A 44 -0.82 7.45 -3.42
CA THR A 44 -1.34 7.08 -4.75
C THR A 44 -2.29 5.88 -4.66
N LEU A 45 -1.94 4.87 -3.87
CA LEU A 45 -2.76 3.68 -3.66
C LEU A 45 -4.05 4.01 -2.89
N GLU A 46 -3.94 4.79 -1.83
CA GLU A 46 -5.08 5.28 -1.04
C GLU A 46 -6.06 6.05 -1.92
N TYR A 47 -5.58 7.03 -2.71
CA TYR A 47 -6.43 7.80 -3.60
C TYR A 47 -7.08 6.94 -4.70
N ALA A 48 -6.39 5.93 -5.21
CA ALA A 48 -6.98 5.00 -6.17
C ALA A 48 -8.12 4.18 -5.55
N PHE A 49 -7.97 3.77 -4.29
CA PHE A 49 -9.02 3.07 -3.56
C PHE A 49 -10.19 4.00 -3.21
N ASP A 50 -9.92 5.25 -2.80
CA ASP A 50 -10.94 6.27 -2.55
C ASP A 50 -11.74 6.56 -3.83
N ASP A 51 -11.07 6.68 -4.98
CA ASP A 51 -11.72 6.86 -6.27
C ASP A 51 -12.62 5.67 -6.62
N TRP A 52 -12.21 4.43 -6.33
CA TRP A 52 -13.07 3.27 -6.51
C TRP A 52 -14.33 3.36 -5.64
N ASN A 53 -14.20 3.74 -4.37
CA ASN A 53 -15.33 3.90 -3.47
C ASN A 53 -16.26 5.02 -3.97
N ALA A 54 -15.71 6.15 -4.42
CA ALA A 54 -16.47 7.25 -5.01
C ALA A 54 -17.23 6.80 -6.27
N ALA A 55 -16.60 5.97 -7.12
CA ALA A 55 -17.24 5.38 -8.27
C ALA A 55 -18.44 4.51 -7.88
N GLN A 56 -18.29 3.63 -6.87
CA GLN A 56 -19.41 2.79 -6.43
C GLN A 56 -20.57 3.64 -5.89
N PHE A 57 -20.25 4.71 -5.17
CA PHE A 57 -21.26 5.65 -4.66
C PHE A 57 -21.96 6.39 -5.79
N ALA A 58 -21.22 6.92 -6.76
CA ALA A 58 -21.78 7.58 -7.95
C ALA A 58 -22.71 6.64 -8.73
N LYS A 59 -22.30 5.38 -8.92
CA LYS A 59 -23.12 4.35 -9.55
C LYS A 59 -24.43 4.11 -8.81
N ALA A 60 -24.38 4.01 -7.48
CA ALA A 60 -25.56 3.79 -6.66
C ALA A 60 -26.57 4.97 -6.73
N LEU A 61 -26.07 6.18 -6.99
CA LEU A 61 -26.88 7.38 -7.16
C LEU A 61 -27.32 7.65 -8.60
N GLY A 62 -26.84 6.85 -9.58
CA GLY A 62 -27.16 7.04 -11.00
C GLY A 62 -26.35 8.14 -11.69
N TYR A 63 -25.23 8.57 -11.13
CA TYR A 63 -24.32 9.57 -11.72
C TYR A 63 -23.27 8.89 -12.60
N GLU A 64 -23.64 8.60 -13.84
CA GLU A 64 -22.82 7.79 -14.74
C GLU A 64 -21.51 8.48 -15.15
N GLU A 65 -21.52 9.79 -15.38
CA GLU A 65 -20.30 10.54 -15.71
C GLU A 65 -19.27 10.52 -14.56
N ASP A 66 -19.73 10.67 -13.34
CA ASP A 66 -18.88 10.59 -12.15
C ASP A 66 -18.39 9.15 -11.92
N TYR A 67 -19.27 8.14 -12.15
CA TYR A 67 -18.89 6.75 -12.09
C TYR A 67 -17.73 6.44 -13.05
N ASP A 68 -17.85 6.86 -14.30
CA ASP A 68 -16.82 6.67 -15.30
C ASP A 68 -15.53 7.41 -14.97
N TYR A 69 -15.65 8.64 -14.49
CA TYR A 69 -14.52 9.48 -14.11
C TYR A 69 -13.71 8.83 -12.97
N PHE A 70 -14.38 8.47 -11.88
CA PHE A 70 -13.71 7.87 -10.72
C PHE A 70 -13.23 6.44 -11.00
N THR A 71 -13.97 5.66 -11.81
CA THR A 71 -13.53 4.31 -12.21
C THR A 71 -12.20 4.36 -12.95
N ARG A 72 -12.01 5.28 -13.90
CA ARG A 72 -10.72 5.41 -14.59
C ARG A 72 -9.57 5.72 -13.63
N ARG A 73 -9.82 6.56 -12.65
CA ARG A 73 -8.80 6.97 -11.66
C ARG A 73 -8.49 5.86 -10.65
N ALA A 74 -9.45 5.01 -10.34
CA ALA A 74 -9.26 3.84 -9.47
C ALA A 74 -8.13 2.91 -9.96
N TYR A 75 -7.79 2.94 -11.25
CA TYR A 75 -6.69 2.17 -11.83
C TYR A 75 -5.33 2.91 -11.81
N ASN A 76 -5.26 4.09 -11.24
CA ASN A 76 -4.02 4.87 -11.14
C ASN A 76 -2.93 4.19 -10.30
N TYR A 77 -3.27 3.22 -9.45
CA TYR A 77 -2.28 2.41 -8.74
C TYR A 77 -1.29 1.74 -9.71
N LYS A 78 -1.71 1.45 -10.96
CA LYS A 78 -0.86 0.85 -12.00
C LYS A 78 0.30 1.77 -12.41
N ASN A 79 0.16 3.09 -12.23
CA ASN A 79 1.20 4.05 -12.58
C ASN A 79 2.42 3.97 -11.66
N VAL A 80 2.25 3.42 -10.46
CA VAL A 80 3.33 3.20 -9.48
C VAL A 80 3.68 1.72 -9.31
N PHE A 81 3.09 0.82 -10.10
CA PHE A 81 3.46 -0.58 -10.14
C PHE A 81 4.58 -0.79 -11.17
N ASP A 82 5.73 -1.22 -10.69
CA ASP A 82 6.88 -1.58 -11.52
C ASP A 82 6.76 -3.03 -11.98
N SER A 83 6.57 -3.24 -13.28
CA SER A 83 6.39 -4.57 -13.88
C SER A 83 7.65 -5.43 -13.86
N GLU A 84 8.84 -4.83 -13.72
CA GLU A 84 10.12 -5.54 -13.64
C GLU A 84 10.30 -6.15 -12.24
N THR A 85 10.17 -5.32 -11.20
CA THR A 85 10.29 -5.76 -9.81
C THR A 85 9.04 -6.44 -9.28
N LYS A 86 7.87 -6.14 -9.91
CA LYS A 86 6.53 -6.57 -9.49
C LYS A 86 6.16 -6.08 -8.08
N TYR A 87 6.59 -4.86 -7.78
CA TYR A 87 6.24 -4.12 -6.58
C TYR A 87 5.69 -2.74 -6.94
N VAL A 88 4.94 -2.14 -6.03
CA VAL A 88 4.73 -0.70 -6.09
C VAL A 88 6.02 0.00 -5.73
N ARG A 89 6.43 0.98 -6.53
CA ARG A 89 7.73 1.62 -6.42
C ARG A 89 7.59 3.14 -6.54
N PRO A 90 8.32 3.92 -5.74
CA PRO A 90 8.35 5.36 -5.89
C PRO A 90 8.82 5.78 -7.28
N LYS A 91 8.12 6.78 -7.83
CA LYS A 91 8.32 7.27 -9.19
C LYS A 91 8.42 8.79 -9.22
N TYR A 92 9.37 9.30 -9.94
CA TYR A 92 9.54 10.75 -10.13
C TYR A 92 8.54 11.32 -11.14
N SER A 93 8.36 12.66 -11.14
CA SER A 93 7.42 13.33 -12.03
C SER A 93 7.78 13.24 -13.52
N ASP A 94 9.03 12.94 -13.85
CA ASP A 94 9.49 12.66 -15.21
C ASP A 94 9.24 11.22 -15.67
N GLY A 95 8.67 10.37 -14.81
CA GLY A 95 8.37 8.99 -15.10
C GLY A 95 9.48 8.00 -14.77
N THR A 96 10.63 8.44 -14.29
CA THR A 96 11.71 7.54 -13.85
C THR A 96 11.43 6.94 -12.47
N TRP A 97 11.92 5.73 -12.25
CA TRP A 97 11.79 5.05 -10.96
C TRP A 97 12.88 5.51 -9.97
N MET A 98 12.55 5.54 -8.69
CA MET A 98 13.54 5.74 -7.64
C MET A 98 14.67 4.70 -7.77
N PRO A 99 15.95 5.09 -7.85
CA PRO A 99 17.06 4.14 -7.91
C PRO A 99 17.25 3.39 -6.59
N ASP A 100 18.10 2.37 -6.58
CA ASP A 100 18.51 1.60 -5.41
C ASP A 100 17.30 1.11 -4.58
N PHE A 101 16.30 0.60 -5.28
CA PHE A 101 15.01 0.23 -4.71
C PHE A 101 15.08 -1.08 -3.94
N GLU A 102 14.71 -1.02 -2.67
CA GLU A 102 14.50 -2.17 -1.80
C GLU A 102 13.05 -2.19 -1.33
N PRO A 103 12.31 -3.30 -1.52
CA PRO A 103 10.90 -3.37 -1.12
C PRO A 103 10.69 -3.39 0.40
N ILE A 104 11.70 -3.81 1.15
CA ILE A 104 11.76 -3.76 2.62
C ILE A 104 12.90 -2.83 3.04
N ASN A 105 12.61 -1.85 3.85
CA ASN A 105 13.66 -1.00 4.41
C ASN A 105 14.37 -1.75 5.55
N LYS A 106 15.55 -2.25 5.25
CA LYS A 106 16.41 -2.97 6.21
C LYS A 106 17.37 -2.06 7.00
N ASP A 107 17.27 -0.74 6.84
CA ASP A 107 18.16 0.18 7.54
C ASP A 107 17.93 0.09 9.06
N GLU A 108 18.84 -0.61 9.72
CA GLU A 108 18.85 -0.79 11.17
C GLU A 108 19.12 0.54 11.95
N HIS A 109 19.58 1.57 11.25
CA HIS A 109 19.90 2.88 11.80
C HIS A 109 18.72 3.84 11.70
N SER A 110 17.59 3.41 11.15
CA SER A 110 16.36 4.17 11.18
C SER A 110 15.97 4.42 12.63
N THR A 111 16.02 5.68 13.02
CA THR A 111 15.65 6.17 14.37
C THR A 111 14.21 5.75 14.73
N SER A 112 13.78 5.99 15.95
CA SER A 112 12.46 5.67 16.52
C SER A 112 11.22 6.13 15.70
N TRP A 113 11.44 6.80 14.59
CA TRP A 113 10.44 7.23 13.60
C TRP A 113 10.50 6.42 12.30
N SER A 114 10.96 5.17 12.38
CA SER A 114 11.11 4.25 11.23
C SER A 114 9.79 3.78 10.58
N TRP A 115 8.69 4.38 10.96
CA TRP A 115 7.39 4.24 10.30
C TRP A 115 7.29 4.98 8.97
N LEU A 116 8.31 5.80 8.63
CA LEU A 116 8.43 6.47 7.34
C LEU A 116 9.40 5.67 6.44
N GLY A 117 8.85 4.83 5.59
CA GLY A 117 9.62 4.22 4.49
C GLY A 117 9.81 5.19 3.33
N SER A 118 10.79 4.95 2.47
CA SER A 118 11.02 5.76 1.29
C SER A 118 9.80 5.74 0.35
N GLY A 119 8.97 6.79 0.41
CA GLY A 119 7.75 6.92 -0.38
C GLY A 119 6.51 6.25 0.22
N PHE A 120 6.58 5.73 1.45
CA PHE A 120 5.48 5.05 2.14
C PHE A 120 5.31 5.57 3.56
N VAL A 121 4.07 5.69 4.00
CA VAL A 121 3.72 6.04 5.39
C VAL A 121 3.41 4.76 6.15
N GLU A 122 4.00 4.61 7.32
CA GLU A 122 3.77 3.46 8.23
C GLU A 122 3.95 2.09 7.58
N GLY A 123 4.88 1.99 6.63
CA GLY A 123 5.07 0.74 5.90
C GLY A 123 6.18 0.81 4.87
N ASN A 124 6.13 -0.10 3.94
CA ASN A 124 7.12 -0.26 2.87
C ASN A 124 6.45 -0.74 1.57
N SER A 125 7.24 -0.88 0.52
CA SER A 125 6.73 -1.33 -0.77
C SER A 125 6.16 -2.75 -0.72
N TRP A 126 6.76 -3.66 0.06
CA TRP A 126 6.25 -5.01 0.18
C TRP A 126 4.80 -5.02 0.72
N GLN A 127 4.53 -4.26 1.78
CA GLN A 127 3.21 -4.17 2.40
C GLN A 127 2.19 -3.49 1.47
N TYR A 128 2.58 -2.35 0.90
CA TYR A 128 1.68 -1.56 0.06
C TYR A 128 1.41 -2.19 -1.32
N THR A 129 2.26 -3.11 -1.79
CA THR A 129 1.96 -3.87 -3.02
C THR A 129 0.66 -4.67 -2.91
N TRP A 130 0.28 -5.07 -1.73
CA TRP A 130 -0.97 -5.79 -1.47
C TRP A 130 -2.19 -4.88 -1.26
N MET A 131 -1.98 -3.56 -1.17
CA MET A 131 -3.05 -2.60 -0.88
C MET A 131 -3.79 -2.14 -2.14
N VAL A 132 -4.35 -3.10 -2.87
CA VAL A 132 -5.22 -2.89 -4.05
C VAL A 132 -6.51 -3.71 -3.87
N PRO A 133 -7.30 -3.48 -2.81
CA PRO A 133 -8.43 -4.35 -2.48
C PRO A 133 -9.52 -4.35 -3.54
N HIS A 134 -9.62 -3.29 -4.33
CA HIS A 134 -10.64 -3.11 -5.37
C HIS A 134 -10.31 -3.82 -6.70
N ASP A 135 -9.04 -4.24 -6.91
CA ASP A 135 -8.61 -4.87 -8.17
C ASP A 135 -7.63 -6.04 -7.93
N MET A 136 -7.90 -6.84 -6.90
CA MET A 136 -7.01 -7.93 -6.49
C MET A 136 -6.79 -8.98 -7.57
N ASN A 137 -7.80 -9.29 -8.37
CA ASN A 137 -7.66 -10.25 -9.46
C ASN A 137 -6.64 -9.78 -10.52
N GLU A 138 -6.62 -8.50 -10.82
CA GLU A 138 -5.64 -7.93 -11.74
C GLU A 138 -4.25 -7.90 -11.11
N LEU A 139 -4.14 -7.55 -9.84
CA LEU A 139 -2.86 -7.59 -9.12
C LEU A 139 -2.24 -9.00 -9.14
N VAL A 140 -3.05 -10.05 -8.94
CA VAL A 140 -2.60 -11.46 -9.06
C VAL A 140 -2.07 -11.76 -10.46
N LYS A 141 -2.69 -11.22 -11.52
CA LYS A 141 -2.21 -11.40 -12.90
C LYS A 141 -0.90 -10.63 -13.14
N MET A 142 -0.81 -9.39 -12.68
CA MET A 142 0.36 -8.52 -12.86
C MET A 142 1.60 -9.11 -12.17
N ILE A 143 1.47 -9.65 -10.98
CA ILE A 143 2.56 -10.31 -10.24
C ILE A 143 2.83 -11.71 -10.82
N GLY A 144 1.78 -12.41 -11.23
CA GLY A 144 1.78 -13.82 -11.57
C GLY A 144 1.42 -14.67 -10.35
N ARG A 145 0.46 -15.60 -10.53
CA ARG A 145 -0.16 -16.37 -9.44
C ARG A 145 0.84 -17.09 -8.54
N GLU A 146 1.84 -17.74 -9.12
CA GLU A 146 2.84 -18.48 -8.37
C GLU A 146 3.72 -17.56 -7.52
N GLU A 147 4.22 -16.51 -8.12
CA GLU A 147 5.03 -15.49 -7.43
C GLU A 147 4.24 -14.76 -6.37
N PHE A 148 2.97 -14.43 -6.64
CA PHE A 148 2.07 -13.85 -5.66
C PHE A 148 1.97 -14.72 -4.41
N ASN A 149 1.66 -16.02 -4.58
CA ASN A 149 1.55 -16.95 -3.47
C ASN A 149 2.88 -17.17 -2.74
N ARG A 150 3.98 -17.35 -3.49
CA ARG A 150 5.31 -17.55 -2.92
C ARG A 150 5.71 -16.37 -2.03
N ARG A 151 5.62 -15.18 -2.57
CA ARG A 151 6.01 -13.94 -1.90
C ARG A 151 5.16 -13.64 -0.68
N LEU A 152 3.85 -13.82 -0.80
CA LEU A 152 2.94 -13.59 0.30
C LEU A 152 3.17 -14.60 1.44
N ASN A 153 3.32 -15.90 1.10
CA ASN A 153 3.59 -16.95 2.08
C ASN A 153 4.94 -16.75 2.79
N GLU A 154 6.00 -16.42 2.04
CA GLU A 154 7.31 -16.10 2.60
C GLU A 154 7.23 -14.95 3.62
N GLY A 155 6.46 -13.91 3.30
CA GLY A 155 6.23 -12.79 4.22
C GLY A 155 5.55 -13.22 5.52
N PHE A 156 4.58 -14.13 5.45
CA PHE A 156 3.93 -14.70 6.64
C PHE A 156 4.89 -15.57 7.46
N GLU A 157 5.67 -16.43 6.80
CA GLU A 157 6.65 -17.29 7.47
C GLU A 157 7.69 -16.47 8.24
N ILE A 158 8.29 -15.45 7.61
CA ILE A 158 9.25 -14.55 8.25
C ILE A 158 8.59 -13.79 9.41
N SER A 159 7.38 -13.29 9.21
CA SER A 159 6.68 -12.47 10.22
C SER A 159 6.22 -13.27 11.42
N SER A 160 6.06 -14.59 11.30
CA SER A 160 5.71 -15.48 12.41
C SER A 160 6.80 -15.51 13.48
N GLU A 161 8.06 -15.26 13.13
CA GLU A 161 9.18 -15.24 14.06
C GLU A 161 9.06 -14.12 15.11
N TYR A 162 8.39 -13.02 14.76
CA TYR A 162 8.11 -11.90 15.66
C TYR A 162 6.62 -11.70 15.96
N SER A 163 5.84 -12.77 15.82
CA SER A 163 4.40 -12.79 16.14
C SER A 163 3.60 -11.71 15.37
N PHE A 164 3.98 -11.41 14.13
CA PHE A 164 3.34 -10.41 13.26
C PHE A 164 3.30 -8.99 13.85
N SER A 165 4.17 -8.69 14.80
CA SER A 165 4.30 -7.39 15.43
C SER A 165 5.79 -7.04 15.56
N PRO A 166 6.35 -6.29 14.61
CA PRO A 166 7.77 -5.98 14.63
C PRO A 166 8.13 -5.15 15.86
N PRO A 167 9.25 -5.44 16.54
CA PRO A 167 9.64 -4.72 17.73
C PRO A 167 9.98 -3.26 17.41
N GLY A 168 9.62 -2.35 18.34
CA GLY A 168 10.02 -0.95 18.31
C GLY A 168 9.42 -0.14 17.17
N ASP A 169 8.17 -0.39 16.78
CA ASP A 169 7.46 0.37 15.74
C ASP A 169 8.19 0.42 14.38
N ARG A 170 8.93 -0.63 14.05
CA ARG A 170 9.67 -0.74 12.78
C ARG A 170 8.77 -1.16 11.62
N PHE A 171 7.73 -0.41 11.36
CA PHE A 171 6.75 -0.72 10.29
C PHE A 171 7.41 -0.86 8.92
N SER A 172 8.40 -0.04 8.61
CA SER A 172 9.09 -0.07 7.31
C SER A 172 10.02 -1.27 7.12
N ALA A 173 10.38 -1.97 8.19
CA ALA A 173 11.22 -3.17 8.16
C ALA A 173 10.43 -4.49 8.25
N ALA A 174 9.11 -4.42 8.38
CA ALA A 174 8.25 -5.59 8.52
C ALA A 174 7.71 -6.09 7.17
N TYR A 175 7.52 -7.41 7.07
CA TYR A 175 6.69 -8.01 6.02
C TYR A 175 5.22 -7.89 6.39
N VAL A 176 4.68 -8.83 7.16
CA VAL A 176 3.30 -8.77 7.64
C VAL A 176 3.29 -8.20 9.05
N ASN A 177 2.52 -7.13 9.24
CA ASN A 177 2.24 -6.55 10.55
C ASN A 177 0.73 -6.46 10.72
N HIS A 178 0.15 -7.37 11.48
CA HIS A 178 -1.30 -7.41 11.71
C HIS A 178 -1.82 -6.26 12.58
N GLY A 179 -0.93 -5.54 13.25
CA GLY A 179 -1.26 -4.33 14.00
C GLY A 179 -1.36 -3.08 13.13
N ASN A 180 -1.07 -3.19 11.81
CA ASN A 180 -1.08 -2.05 10.89
C ASN A 180 -2.03 -2.28 9.71
N GLN A 181 -2.77 -1.23 9.33
CA GLN A 181 -3.84 -1.27 8.33
C GLN A 181 -3.42 -1.87 6.98
N PRO A 182 -2.26 -1.55 6.39
CA PRO A 182 -1.85 -2.11 5.10
C PRO A 182 -1.78 -3.64 5.06
N CYS A 183 -1.66 -4.30 6.21
CA CYS A 183 -1.50 -5.75 6.30
C CYS A 183 -2.73 -6.49 6.84
N MET A 184 -3.76 -5.80 7.34
CA MET A 184 -4.91 -6.44 7.99
C MET A 184 -5.61 -7.46 7.10
N GLN A 185 -5.68 -7.22 5.78
CA GLN A 185 -6.31 -8.11 4.80
C GLN A 185 -5.37 -9.17 4.23
N ALA A 186 -4.07 -9.16 4.57
CA ALA A 186 -3.04 -9.94 3.87
C ALA A 186 -3.37 -11.45 3.81
N ALA A 187 -3.84 -12.07 4.89
CA ALA A 187 -4.20 -13.49 4.90
C ALA A 187 -5.35 -13.83 3.93
N PHE A 188 -6.30 -12.91 3.74
CA PHE A 188 -7.45 -13.13 2.86
C PHE A 188 -7.09 -13.08 1.37
N LEU A 189 -5.93 -12.54 1.02
CA LEU A 189 -5.48 -12.40 -0.37
C LEU A 189 -5.24 -13.75 -1.05
N PHE A 190 -4.92 -14.78 -0.29
CA PHE A 190 -4.79 -16.15 -0.81
C PHE A 190 -6.07 -16.68 -1.46
N ASN A 191 -7.25 -16.15 -1.11
CA ASN A 191 -8.51 -16.54 -1.74
C ASN A 191 -8.57 -16.13 -3.21
N TYR A 192 -7.93 -15.02 -3.59
CA TYR A 192 -7.87 -14.54 -4.98
C TYR A 192 -6.85 -15.29 -5.83
N SER A 193 -5.89 -15.94 -5.19
CA SER A 193 -4.78 -16.62 -5.87
C SER A 193 -4.93 -18.14 -5.93
N GLY A 194 -6.09 -18.68 -5.48
CA GLY A 194 -6.40 -20.11 -5.53
C GLY A 194 -5.73 -20.95 -4.46
N LYS A 195 -5.34 -20.33 -3.33
CA LYS A 195 -4.74 -20.99 -2.17
C LYS A 195 -5.51 -20.70 -0.87
N PRO A 196 -6.86 -20.90 -0.83
CA PRO A 196 -7.68 -20.50 0.32
C PRO A 196 -7.29 -21.19 1.63
N TRP A 197 -6.62 -22.35 1.58
CA TRP A 197 -6.12 -23.02 2.78
C TRP A 197 -5.02 -22.24 3.51
N PHE A 198 -4.23 -21.41 2.81
CA PHE A 198 -3.30 -20.50 3.47
C PHE A 198 -4.01 -19.38 4.22
N CYS A 199 -5.15 -18.91 3.72
CA CYS A 199 -5.98 -17.98 4.48
C CYS A 199 -6.40 -18.62 5.83
N LEU A 200 -6.85 -19.87 5.81
CA LEU A 200 -7.21 -20.58 7.04
C LEU A 200 -6.00 -20.79 7.96
N LEU A 201 -4.84 -21.14 7.39
CA LEU A 201 -3.61 -21.34 8.15
C LEU A 201 -3.21 -20.10 8.95
N TYR A 202 -3.34 -18.92 8.35
CA TYR A 202 -2.90 -17.66 8.95
C TYR A 202 -3.99 -16.90 9.74
N THR A 203 -5.24 -17.34 9.67
CA THR A 203 -6.35 -16.74 10.42
C THR A 203 -6.92 -17.64 11.51
N SER A 204 -6.68 -18.95 11.45
CA SER A 204 -7.14 -19.88 12.50
C SER A 204 -6.12 -19.94 13.63
N PRO A 205 -6.53 -19.89 14.90
CA PRO A 205 -5.64 -20.13 16.02
C PRO A 205 -5.04 -21.54 15.92
N SER A 206 -3.72 -21.61 16.00
CA SER A 206 -3.02 -22.89 16.06
C SER A 206 -3.37 -23.62 17.37
N PRO A 207 -3.40 -24.97 17.41
CA PRO A 207 -3.53 -25.69 18.68
C PRO A 207 -2.51 -25.27 19.74
N ARG A 208 -1.34 -24.75 19.32
CA ARG A 208 -0.33 -24.20 20.23
C ARG A 208 -0.70 -22.84 20.81
N ASP A 209 -1.61 -22.09 20.19
CA ASP A 209 -2.06 -20.78 20.67
C ASP A 209 -3.13 -20.92 21.76
N THR A 210 -3.77 -22.09 21.87
CA THR A 210 -4.77 -22.40 22.90
C THR A 210 -4.17 -22.98 24.18
N GLU A 211 -2.86 -23.25 24.21
CA GLU A 211 -2.13 -23.82 25.35
C GLU A 211 -1.37 -22.74 26.19
N ARG A 212 -1.66 -21.46 25.98
CA ARG A 212 -1.05 -20.36 26.74
C ARG A 212 -2.02 -19.73 27.73
#